data_6460737db1e336892b1cec85cfe802de
#
_entry.id   6460737db1e336892b1cec85cfe802de
#
_cell.length_a   1.000
_cell.length_b   1.000
_cell.length_c   1.000
_cell.angle_alpha   90.00
_cell.angle_beta   90.00
_cell.angle_gamma   90.00
#
_symmetry.space_group_name_H-M   'P 1'
#
loop_
_entity.id
_entity.type
_entity.pdbx_description
1 polymer ?
#
loop_
_entity_poly.entity_id
_entity_poly.type
_entity_poly.pdbx_seq_one_letter_code
_entity_poly.pdbx_strand_id
1 'polypeptide(L)'
;MPAKGPRGATLSQKWLTIVGIGEDGVAGLGDEAKRRIGEAEVVFGGKRHLALVASLVKGEIQQWPTPFDAEMHDVLALKDKTVCVLASGDPFFHGVGVTLARKVKADEMIVLPAPSSLSLAASRLGWALQEIETISLHGHSVDLI
;
A
#
# COMPACT_ATOMS: atom_id res chain seq x y z
N MET A 1 17.64 15.83 -21.27
CA MET A 1 16.96 15.37 -21.04
C MET A 1 16.60 15.18 -20.99
N PRO A 2 17.15 15.48 -20.94
CA PRO A 2 16.61 15.18 -20.62
C PRO A 2 16.26 14.73 -20.44
N ALA A 3 16.55 15.08 -20.47
CA ALA A 3 15.98 14.54 -20.15
C ALA A 3 15.77 14.08 -19.91
N LYS A 4 16.08 14.36 -19.81
CA LYS A 4 15.66 13.83 -19.46
C LYS A 4 15.10 13.78 -19.17
N GLY A 5 15.20 14.04 -19.42
CA GLY A 5 14.48 13.99 -19.16
C GLY A 5 13.86 13.95 -18.91
N PRO A 6 13.40 14.12 -18.85
CA PRO A 6 12.70 13.94 -18.54
C PRO A 6 11.68 13.77 -18.44
N ARG A 7 11.03 14.08 -18.55
CA ARG A 7 10.24 13.65 -18.30
C ARG A 7 9.55 12.52 -18.20
N GLY A 8 8.64 11.98 -19.02
CA GLY A 8 8.48 10.58 -18.82
C GLY A 8 9.47 9.94 -17.88
N ALA A 9 10.63 10.46 -17.86
CA ALA A 9 11.67 10.03 -16.94
C ALA A 9 11.19 10.06 -15.50
N THR A 10 10.33 11.03 -15.12
CA THR A 10 9.80 11.13 -13.77
C THR A 10 8.97 9.90 -13.40
N LEU A 11 8.12 9.42 -14.32
CA LEU A 11 7.32 8.23 -14.06
C LEU A 11 8.18 6.98 -13.96
N SER A 12 9.23 6.88 -14.76
CA SER A 12 10.12 5.72 -14.70
C SER A 12 10.93 5.66 -13.42
N GLN A 13 11.01 6.78 -12.68
CA GLN A 13 11.70 6.83 -11.41
C GLN A 13 10.85 6.35 -10.25
N LYS A 14 9.55 6.17 -10.46
CA LYS A 14 8.64 5.69 -9.42
C LYS A 14 8.72 4.19 -9.36
N TRP A 15 9.53 3.71 -8.43
CA TRP A 15 9.81 2.28 -8.31
C TRP A 15 8.85 1.56 -7.35
N LEU A 16 8.18 2.32 -6.47
CA LEU A 16 7.33 1.74 -5.43
C LEU A 16 5.87 2.10 -5.66
N THR A 17 5.01 1.08 -5.69
CA THR A 17 3.57 1.27 -5.74
C THR A 17 2.96 0.66 -4.48
N ILE A 18 2.14 1.42 -3.77
CA ILE A 18 1.41 0.93 -2.60
C ILE A 18 -0.06 0.80 -3.00
N VAL A 19 -0.59 -0.42 -2.93
CA VAL A 19 -1.96 -0.72 -3.34
C VAL A 19 -2.79 -1.09 -2.13
N GLY A 20 -3.87 -0.32 -1.89
CA GLY A 20 -4.85 -0.67 -0.88
C GLY A 20 -5.80 -1.74 -1.37
N ILE A 21 -6.07 -2.74 -0.55
CA ILE A 21 -7.02 -3.81 -0.87
C ILE A 21 -8.18 -3.73 0.12
N GLY A 22 -9.39 -3.61 -0.42
CA GLY A 22 -10.60 -3.59 0.40
C GLY A 22 -11.09 -5.00 0.70
N GLU A 23 -12.22 -5.07 1.39
CA GLU A 23 -12.81 -6.34 1.79
C GLU A 23 -13.30 -7.18 0.60
N ASP A 24 -13.51 -6.54 -0.55
CA ASP A 24 -13.92 -7.23 -1.78
C ASP A 24 -12.74 -7.77 -2.60
N GLY A 25 -11.53 -7.63 -2.09
CA GLY A 25 -10.35 -8.25 -2.69
C GLY A 25 -10.07 -7.76 -4.10
N VAL A 26 -9.75 -8.69 -5.00
CA VAL A 26 -9.41 -8.38 -6.39
C VAL A 26 -10.58 -7.71 -7.13
N ALA A 27 -11.80 -8.10 -6.81
CA ALA A 27 -12.98 -7.54 -7.48
C ALA A 27 -13.10 -6.02 -7.26
N GLY A 28 -12.58 -5.52 -6.17
CA GLY A 28 -12.61 -4.08 -5.87
C GLY A 28 -11.44 -3.30 -6.43
N LEU A 29 -10.44 -3.95 -7.02
CA LEU A 29 -9.28 -3.27 -7.57
C LEU A 29 -9.58 -2.68 -8.93
N GLY A 30 -9.11 -1.46 -9.15
CA GLY A 30 -9.17 -0.85 -10.48
C GLY A 30 -8.12 -1.43 -11.41
N ASP A 31 -8.23 -1.08 -12.70
CA ASP A 31 -7.32 -1.60 -13.73
C ASP A 31 -5.88 -1.20 -13.47
N GLU A 32 -5.65 0.01 -12.99
CA GLU A 32 -4.30 0.49 -12.70
C GLU A 32 -3.65 -0.33 -11.59
N ALA A 33 -4.42 -0.62 -10.52
CA ALA A 33 -3.90 -1.42 -9.41
C ALA A 33 -3.56 -2.83 -9.88
N LYS A 34 -4.44 -3.44 -10.67
CA LYS A 34 -4.20 -4.79 -11.21
C LYS A 34 -2.95 -4.81 -12.09
N ARG A 35 -2.78 -3.79 -12.92
CA ARG A 35 -1.63 -3.68 -13.80
C ARG A 35 -0.33 -3.56 -12.99
N ARG A 36 -0.34 -2.71 -11.97
CA ARG A 36 0.85 -2.49 -11.12
C ARG A 36 1.25 -3.75 -10.38
N ILE A 37 0.29 -4.50 -9.87
CA ILE A 37 0.57 -5.77 -9.20
C ILE A 37 1.17 -6.77 -10.19
N GLY A 38 0.62 -6.82 -11.40
CA GLY A 38 1.10 -7.77 -12.42
C GLY A 38 2.46 -7.44 -12.99
N GLU A 39 2.80 -6.15 -13.06
CA GLU A 39 4.08 -5.71 -13.62
C GLU A 39 5.20 -5.65 -12.60
N ALA A 40 4.89 -5.70 -11.31
CA ALA A 40 5.90 -5.60 -10.26
C ALA A 40 6.83 -6.80 -10.29
N GLU A 41 8.13 -6.53 -10.12
CA GLU A 41 9.11 -7.60 -10.01
C GLU A 41 9.03 -8.30 -8.65
N VAL A 42 8.63 -7.56 -7.62
CA VAL A 42 8.44 -8.12 -6.27
C VAL A 42 7.18 -7.52 -5.67
N VAL A 43 6.34 -8.38 -5.07
CA VAL A 43 5.12 -7.97 -4.39
C VAL A 43 5.22 -8.35 -2.92
N PHE A 44 5.13 -7.35 -2.04
CA PHE A 44 5.15 -7.53 -0.59
C PHE A 44 3.74 -7.46 -0.03
N GLY A 45 3.48 -8.24 0.99
CA GLY A 45 2.22 -8.15 1.70
C GLY A 45 2.13 -9.14 2.84
N GLY A 46 1.03 -9.07 3.58
CA GLY A 46 0.68 -10.11 4.53
C GLY A 46 0.16 -11.33 3.81
N LYS A 47 0.14 -12.45 4.51
CA LYS A 47 -0.26 -13.74 3.93
C LYS A 47 -1.63 -13.67 3.24
N ARG A 48 -2.60 -13.03 3.90
CA ARG A 48 -3.96 -12.94 3.37
C ARG A 48 -4.02 -12.12 2.09
N HIS A 49 -3.35 -10.97 2.07
CA HIS A 49 -3.36 -10.11 0.89
C HIS A 49 -2.66 -10.77 -0.29
N LEU A 50 -1.54 -11.43 -0.04
CA LEU A 50 -0.82 -12.14 -1.09
C LEU A 50 -1.68 -13.25 -1.70
N ALA A 51 -2.44 -13.95 -0.86
CA ALA A 51 -3.34 -14.99 -1.34
C ALA A 51 -4.44 -14.42 -2.23
N LEU A 52 -4.97 -13.23 -1.87
CA LEU A 52 -6.03 -12.59 -2.64
C LEU A 52 -5.58 -12.21 -4.05
N VAL A 53 -4.33 -11.81 -4.22
CA VAL A 53 -3.83 -11.32 -5.52
C VAL A 53 -2.94 -12.33 -6.23
N ALA A 54 -2.84 -13.55 -5.74
CA ALA A 54 -1.92 -14.56 -6.28
C ALA A 54 -2.07 -14.74 -7.78
N SER A 55 -3.29 -14.68 -8.31
CA SER A 55 -3.54 -14.84 -9.74
C SER A 55 -3.03 -13.67 -10.58
N LEU A 56 -2.81 -12.51 -9.97
CA LEU A 56 -2.34 -11.32 -10.68
C LEU A 56 -0.81 -11.21 -10.69
N VAL A 57 -0.15 -11.79 -9.69
CA VAL A 57 1.30 -11.62 -9.50
C VAL A 57 2.06 -12.45 -10.52
N LYS A 58 2.97 -11.81 -11.25
CA LYS A 58 3.86 -12.47 -12.18
C LYS A 58 5.30 -12.52 -11.67
N GLY A 59 5.63 -11.63 -10.76
CA GLY A 59 6.97 -11.55 -10.17
C GLY A 59 7.08 -12.39 -8.92
N GLU A 60 8.04 -12.02 -8.09
CA GLU A 60 8.30 -12.69 -6.82
C GLU A 60 7.33 -12.22 -5.75
N ILE A 61 6.87 -13.13 -4.90
CA ILE A 61 6.02 -12.83 -3.76
C ILE A 61 6.88 -12.87 -2.50
N GLN A 62 6.77 -11.83 -1.67
CA GLN A 62 7.50 -11.78 -0.42
C GLN A 62 6.58 -11.36 0.73
N GLN A 63 6.43 -12.25 1.70
CA GLN A 63 5.64 -11.98 2.89
C GLN A 63 6.43 -11.12 3.87
N TRP A 64 5.72 -10.28 4.64
CA TRP A 64 6.38 -9.48 5.68
C TRP A 64 7.10 -10.39 6.66
N PRO A 65 8.28 -9.96 7.16
CA PRO A 65 9.00 -10.77 8.15
C PRO A 65 8.26 -10.80 9.49
N THR A 66 8.61 -11.79 10.29
CA THR A 66 8.09 -11.93 11.66
C THR A 66 9.26 -11.92 12.61
N PRO A 67 9.39 -10.92 13.51
CA PRO A 67 8.49 -9.79 13.69
C PRO A 67 8.56 -8.79 12.53
N PHE A 68 7.52 -7.96 12.42
CA PHE A 68 7.42 -6.96 11.35
C PHE A 68 8.55 -5.94 11.44
N ASP A 69 9.18 -5.67 10.32
CA ASP A 69 10.30 -4.71 10.26
C ASP A 69 9.78 -3.32 9.89
N ALA A 70 9.60 -2.48 10.90
CA ALA A 70 9.14 -1.10 10.71
C ALA A 70 10.16 -0.22 9.98
N GLU A 71 11.41 -0.66 9.89
CA GLU A 71 12.45 0.06 9.14
C GLU A 71 12.41 -0.27 7.64
N MET A 72 11.62 -1.24 7.24
CA MET A 72 11.39 -1.58 5.83
C MET A 72 12.68 -1.95 5.08
N HIS A 73 13.61 -2.62 5.74
CA HIS A 73 14.90 -2.96 5.14
C HIS A 73 14.74 -3.76 3.84
N ASP A 74 13.82 -4.73 3.83
CA ASP A 74 13.65 -5.61 2.66
C ASP A 74 13.11 -4.84 1.46
N VAL A 75 12.20 -3.91 1.69
CA VAL A 75 11.63 -3.09 0.61
C VAL A 75 12.70 -2.13 0.08
N LEU A 76 13.39 -1.44 0.98
CA LEU A 76 14.40 -0.45 0.59
C LEU A 76 15.58 -1.06 -0.14
N ALA A 77 15.90 -2.33 0.14
CA ALA A 77 16.97 -3.04 -0.55
C ALA A 77 16.66 -3.28 -2.03
N LEU A 78 15.39 -3.14 -2.44
CA LEU A 78 14.96 -3.38 -3.82
C LEU A 78 14.67 -2.10 -4.59
N LYS A 79 15.27 -1.00 -4.18
CA LYS A 79 15.00 0.32 -4.76
C LYS A 79 15.28 0.41 -6.26
N ASP A 80 16.11 -0.46 -6.81
CA ASP A 80 16.40 -0.49 -8.23
C ASP A 80 15.46 -1.40 -9.04
N LYS A 81 14.46 -1.96 -8.40
CA LYS A 81 13.46 -2.84 -9.03
C LYS A 81 12.07 -2.20 -8.91
N THR A 82 11.11 -2.77 -9.65
CA THR A 82 9.71 -2.37 -9.50
C THR A 82 9.08 -3.18 -8.38
N VAL A 83 8.61 -2.50 -7.35
CA VAL A 83 8.10 -3.12 -6.13
C VAL A 83 6.66 -2.67 -5.90
N CYS A 84 5.81 -3.62 -5.54
CA CYS A 84 4.43 -3.35 -5.13
C CYS A 84 4.25 -3.80 -3.68
N VAL A 85 3.66 -2.94 -2.86
CA VAL A 85 3.34 -3.24 -1.47
C VAL A 85 1.83 -3.24 -1.31
N LEU A 86 1.30 -4.31 -0.74
CA LEU A 86 -0.14 -4.45 -0.50
C LEU A 86 -0.47 -3.98 0.92
N ALA A 87 -1.58 -3.26 1.05
CA ALA A 87 -2.03 -2.72 2.32
C ALA A 87 -3.53 -2.91 2.47
N SER A 88 -4.03 -2.94 3.70
CA SER A 88 -5.47 -2.99 3.96
C SER A 88 -6.09 -1.61 3.73
N GLY A 89 -7.14 -1.55 2.91
CA GLY A 89 -7.92 -0.33 2.72
C GLY A 89 -7.09 0.85 2.28
N ASP A 90 -7.12 1.91 3.06
CA ASP A 90 -6.32 3.10 2.79
C ASP A 90 -4.95 2.96 3.47
N PRO A 91 -3.85 2.92 2.68
CA PRO A 91 -2.50 2.74 3.24
C PRO A 91 -2.08 3.85 4.20
N PHE A 92 -2.74 5.02 4.16
CA PHE A 92 -2.41 6.15 5.01
C PHE A 92 -3.35 6.30 6.20
N PHE A 93 -4.28 5.37 6.39
CA PHE A 93 -5.12 5.35 7.58
C PHE A 93 -4.62 4.24 8.52
N HIS A 94 -3.68 4.57 9.39
CA HIS A 94 -3.01 3.62 10.29
C HIS A 94 -2.35 2.46 9.55
N GLY A 95 -1.88 2.70 8.31
CA GLY A 95 -1.39 1.65 7.44
C GLY A 95 0.10 1.77 7.12
N VAL A 96 0.57 0.82 6.34
CA VAL A 96 1.97 0.71 5.93
C VAL A 96 2.45 1.90 5.11
N GLY A 97 1.52 2.62 4.47
CA GLY A 97 1.86 3.81 3.70
C GLY A 97 2.53 4.88 4.55
N VAL A 98 2.06 5.07 5.79
CA VAL A 98 2.66 6.04 6.71
C VAL A 98 4.11 5.67 7.00
N THR A 99 4.36 4.39 7.24
CA THR A 99 5.72 3.90 7.53
C THR A 99 6.64 4.10 6.32
N LEU A 100 6.17 3.73 5.14
CA LEU A 100 6.97 3.86 3.91
C LEU A 100 7.21 5.33 3.54
N ALA A 101 6.24 6.21 3.77
CA ALA A 101 6.39 7.63 3.46
C ALA A 101 7.49 8.31 4.27
N ARG A 102 7.87 7.72 5.40
CA ARG A 102 8.99 8.23 6.20
C ARG A 102 10.34 7.83 5.62
N LYS A 103 10.38 6.83 4.73
CA LYS A 103 11.62 6.25 4.21
C LYS A 103 11.80 6.50 2.73
N VAL A 104 10.71 6.70 1.98
CA VAL A 104 10.72 6.85 0.52
C VAL A 104 10.11 8.19 0.16
N LYS A 105 10.73 8.89 -0.76
CA LYS A 105 10.22 10.20 -1.19
C LYS A 105 8.92 10.05 -1.98
N ALA A 106 8.04 11.04 -1.85
CA ALA A 106 6.75 11.01 -2.53
C ALA A 106 6.87 10.90 -4.06
N ASP A 107 7.91 11.48 -4.64
CA ASP A 107 8.11 11.41 -6.08
C ASP A 107 8.63 10.06 -6.56
N GLU A 108 8.97 9.15 -5.64
CA GLU A 108 9.38 7.79 -5.97
C GLU A 108 8.24 6.78 -5.76
N MET A 109 7.08 7.22 -5.27
CA MET A 109 5.96 6.35 -4.92
C MET A 109 4.71 6.67 -5.71
N ILE A 110 3.91 5.63 -5.93
CA ILE A 110 2.53 5.76 -6.39
C ILE A 110 1.66 5.08 -5.35
N VAL A 111 0.59 5.76 -4.90
CA VAL A 111 -0.33 5.20 -3.92
C VAL A 111 -1.71 5.08 -4.55
N LEU A 112 -2.26 3.87 -4.52
CA LEU A 112 -3.58 3.58 -5.05
C LEU A 112 -4.43 3.06 -3.88
N PRO A 113 -5.13 3.95 -3.15
CA PRO A 113 -5.86 3.55 -1.96
C PRO A 113 -7.19 2.88 -2.26
N ALA A 114 -7.69 2.13 -1.28
CA ALA A 114 -9.07 1.69 -1.22
C ALA A 114 -9.71 2.36 -0.01
N PRO A 115 -11.05 2.37 0.10
CA PRO A 115 -11.69 2.93 1.30
C PRO A 115 -11.23 2.19 2.54
N SER A 116 -11.00 2.96 3.63
CA SER A 116 -10.67 2.38 4.92
C SER A 116 -11.90 1.72 5.54
N SER A 117 -11.69 0.90 6.58
CA SER A 117 -12.81 0.33 7.33
C SER A 117 -13.67 1.43 7.94
N LEU A 118 -13.07 2.55 8.34
CA LEU A 118 -13.82 3.70 8.83
C LEU A 118 -14.72 4.29 7.76
N SER A 119 -14.19 4.48 6.54
CA SER A 119 -14.98 5.00 5.42
C SER A 119 -16.16 4.09 5.09
N LEU A 120 -15.92 2.79 5.09
CA LEU A 120 -16.97 1.81 4.80
C LEU A 120 -18.05 1.83 5.89
N ALA A 121 -17.64 1.85 7.15
CA ALA A 121 -18.59 1.89 8.27
C ALA A 121 -19.40 3.19 8.24
N ALA A 122 -18.74 4.32 8.01
CA ALA A 122 -19.43 5.61 7.97
C ALA A 122 -20.46 5.66 6.85
N SER A 123 -20.13 5.11 5.68
CA SER A 123 -21.06 5.10 4.55
C SER A 123 -22.29 4.23 4.83
N ARG A 124 -22.11 3.12 5.55
CA ARG A 124 -23.23 2.24 5.91
C ARG A 124 -24.11 2.84 6.99
N LEU A 125 -23.54 3.65 7.88
CA LEU A 125 -24.26 4.29 8.96
C LEU A 125 -24.78 5.69 8.60
N GLY A 126 -24.33 6.25 7.48
CA GLY A 126 -24.68 7.59 7.08
C GLY A 126 -24.02 8.67 7.92
N TRP A 127 -22.84 8.39 8.48
CA TRP A 127 -22.10 9.34 9.30
C TRP A 127 -21.09 10.12 8.47
N ALA A 128 -20.93 11.40 8.78
CA ALA A 128 -19.92 12.23 8.12
C ALA A 128 -18.55 11.93 8.71
N LEU A 129 -17.57 11.65 7.84
CA LEU A 129 -16.22 11.29 8.28
C LEU A 129 -15.57 12.40 9.12
N GLN A 130 -15.80 13.66 8.74
CA GLN A 130 -15.17 14.78 9.43
C GLN A 130 -15.68 14.99 10.85
N GLU A 131 -16.79 14.34 11.21
CA GLU A 131 -17.39 14.45 12.54
C GLU A 131 -17.08 13.24 13.43
N ILE A 132 -16.26 12.31 12.93
CA ILE A 132 -15.94 11.08 13.65
C ILE A 132 -14.55 11.21 14.26
N GLU A 133 -14.46 10.89 15.55
CA GLU A 133 -13.18 10.77 16.23
C GLU A 133 -12.76 9.31 16.24
N THR A 134 -11.51 9.04 15.89
CA THR A 134 -11.01 7.67 15.77
C THR A 134 -9.90 7.41 16.76
N ILE A 135 -9.89 6.20 17.30
CA ILE A 135 -8.83 5.72 18.19
C ILE A 135 -8.37 4.37 17.66
N SER A 136 -7.08 4.25 17.39
CA SER A 136 -6.52 2.99 16.93
C SER A 136 -5.84 2.28 18.10
N LEU A 137 -6.19 1.02 18.29
CA LEU A 137 -5.52 0.17 19.28
C LEU A 137 -4.37 -0.62 18.66
N HIS A 138 -4.20 -0.53 17.34
CA HIS A 138 -3.15 -1.26 16.65
C HIS A 138 -1.79 -0.72 17.06
N GLY A 139 -1.03 -1.51 17.84
CA GLY A 139 0.27 -1.10 18.35
C GLY A 139 0.22 -0.16 19.54
N HIS A 140 -0.96 0.04 20.14
CA HIS A 140 -1.13 0.94 21.27
C HIS A 140 -1.76 0.20 22.46
N SER A 141 -1.49 0.72 23.68
CA SER A 141 -2.10 0.20 24.88
C SER A 141 -3.56 0.63 24.99
N VAL A 142 -4.42 -0.26 25.50
CA VAL A 142 -5.81 0.07 25.77
C VAL A 142 -5.94 1.17 26.82
N ASP A 143 -4.93 1.34 27.66
CA ASP A 143 -4.93 2.37 28.71
C ASP A 143 -4.90 3.80 28.13
N LEU A 144 -4.63 3.95 26.83
CA LEU A 144 -4.63 5.24 26.18
C LEU A 144 -6.05 5.70 25.78
N ILE A 145 -7.05 4.87 25.96
CA ILE A 145 -8.44 5.22 25.69
C ILE A 145 -9.09 5.85 26.94
#